data_62126b2e3ad62fdfa90d94a0d69a84f8
#
_entry.id   62126b2e3ad62fdfa90d94a0d69a84f8
#
_cell.length_a   1.000
_cell.length_b   1.000
_cell.length_c   1.000
_cell.angle_alpha   90.00
_cell.angle_beta   90.00
_cell.angle_gamma   90.00
#
_symmetry.space_group_name_H-M   'P 1'
#
loop_
_entity.id
_entity.type
_entity.pdbx_description
1 polymer ?
#
loop_
_entity_poly.entity_id
_entity_poly.type
_entity_poly.pdbx_seq_one_letter_code
_entity_poly.pdbx_strand_id
1 'polypeptide(L)'
;MAEQYAISVLQDQINTIAQAYIEGYNKSRAVVVENDIEYIDLGLPSGTLWATKFLNNEGMVYCDAESYKLPTAEQYAELRKLKWRFLNYNYLIITGLNGNEITLPCICSLTFWLAGRKPDDSFNVLVAYYEMKDKLKEYARSYVGDKLSVLTVK
;
A
#
# COMPACT_ATOMS: atom_id res chain seq x y z
N MET A 1 -19.25 -33.92 37.60
CA MET A 1 -18.20 -32.93 38.00
C MET A 1 -17.01 -32.92 37.04
N ALA A 2 -16.45 -34.05 36.68
CA ALA A 2 -15.28 -34.07 35.73
C ALA A 2 -15.58 -33.52 34.34
N GLU A 3 -16.76 -33.78 33.79
CA GLU A 3 -17.18 -33.27 32.47
C GLU A 3 -17.36 -31.75 32.47
N GLN A 4 -17.92 -31.17 33.52
CA GLN A 4 -18.08 -29.72 33.64
C GLN A 4 -16.73 -29.01 33.78
N TYR A 5 -15.77 -29.62 34.47
CA TYR A 5 -14.44 -29.09 34.60
C TYR A 5 -13.71 -29.10 33.23
N ALA A 6 -13.79 -30.21 32.50
CA ALA A 6 -13.20 -30.32 31.15
C ALA A 6 -13.79 -29.32 30.18
N ILE A 7 -15.09 -29.08 30.18
CA ILE A 7 -15.79 -28.08 29.37
C ILE A 7 -15.28 -26.67 29.71
N SER A 8 -15.14 -26.35 30.99
CA SER A 8 -14.65 -25.05 31.46
C SER A 8 -13.21 -24.78 30.97
N VAL A 9 -12.32 -25.78 31.09
CA VAL A 9 -10.92 -25.67 30.60
C VAL A 9 -10.87 -25.47 29.09
N LEU A 10 -11.67 -26.20 28.32
CA LEU A 10 -11.75 -26.02 26.86
C LEU A 10 -12.28 -24.65 26.47
N GLN A 11 -13.29 -24.15 27.19
CA GLN A 11 -13.84 -22.82 26.94
C GLN A 11 -12.80 -21.72 27.18
N ASP A 12 -12.02 -21.83 28.25
CA ASP A 12 -10.94 -20.89 28.57
C ASP A 12 -9.83 -20.92 27.50
N GLN A 13 -9.47 -22.10 27.01
CA GLN A 13 -8.51 -22.22 25.92
C GLN A 13 -9.01 -21.59 24.62
N ILE A 14 -10.27 -21.80 24.25
CA ILE A 14 -10.89 -21.19 23.07
C ILE A 14 -10.91 -19.66 23.21
N ASN A 15 -11.28 -19.14 24.36
CA ASN A 15 -11.31 -17.71 24.62
C ASN A 15 -9.92 -17.08 24.53
N THR A 16 -8.88 -17.76 25.04
CA THR A 16 -7.49 -17.30 24.95
C THR A 16 -7.01 -17.24 23.50
N ILE A 17 -7.30 -18.25 22.69
CA ILE A 17 -6.94 -18.30 21.26
C ILE A 17 -7.70 -17.20 20.51
N ALA A 18 -8.99 -17.05 20.73
CA ALA A 18 -9.81 -16.03 20.09
C ALA A 18 -9.32 -14.62 20.43
N GLN A 19 -8.96 -14.36 21.69
CA GLN A 19 -8.42 -13.08 22.12
C GLN A 19 -7.07 -12.77 21.46
N ALA A 20 -6.17 -13.74 21.41
CA ALA A 20 -4.87 -13.59 20.74
C ALA A 20 -5.05 -13.29 19.24
N TYR A 21 -5.99 -13.94 18.56
CA TYR A 21 -6.33 -13.68 17.16
C TYR A 21 -6.86 -12.26 16.95
N ILE A 22 -7.80 -11.81 17.80
CA ILE A 22 -8.38 -10.46 17.74
C ILE A 22 -7.30 -9.40 17.97
N GLU A 23 -6.45 -9.57 18.95
CA GLU A 23 -5.34 -8.65 19.25
C GLU A 23 -4.35 -8.57 18.09
N GLY A 24 -3.97 -9.71 17.52
CA GLY A 24 -3.11 -9.78 16.34
C GLY A 24 -3.74 -9.11 15.12
N TYR A 25 -5.02 -9.35 14.88
CA TYR A 25 -5.78 -8.72 13.80
C TYR A 25 -5.86 -7.19 13.97
N ASN A 26 -6.21 -6.72 15.16
CA ASN A 26 -6.30 -5.29 15.46
C ASN A 26 -4.95 -4.60 15.35
N LYS A 27 -3.89 -5.24 15.82
CA LYS A 27 -2.52 -4.74 15.71
C LYS A 27 -2.06 -4.63 14.26
N SER A 28 -2.34 -5.66 13.43
CA SER A 28 -1.98 -5.66 12.01
C SER A 28 -2.75 -4.64 11.20
N ARG A 29 -3.97 -4.31 11.61
CA ARG A 29 -4.82 -3.30 10.97
C ARG A 29 -4.69 -1.90 11.55
N ALA A 30 -3.78 -1.68 12.50
CA ALA A 30 -3.52 -0.35 13.04
C ALA A 30 -3.10 0.60 11.92
N VAL A 31 -3.82 1.70 11.80
CA VAL A 31 -3.52 2.77 10.84
C VAL A 31 -2.92 3.96 11.57
N VAL A 32 -2.05 4.67 10.89
CA VAL A 32 -1.49 5.94 11.35
C VAL A 32 -2.08 7.06 10.50
N VAL A 33 -2.64 8.09 11.15
CA VAL A 33 -3.18 9.25 10.46
C VAL A 33 -2.25 10.44 10.69
N GLU A 34 -1.81 11.07 9.61
CA GLU A 34 -0.97 12.26 9.63
C GLU A 34 -1.37 13.19 8.49
N ASN A 35 -1.66 14.45 8.81
CA ASN A 35 -2.11 15.46 7.84
C ASN A 35 -3.31 14.99 7.00
N ASP A 36 -4.29 14.37 7.65
CA ASP A 36 -5.51 13.78 7.05
C ASP A 36 -5.23 12.62 6.08
N ILE A 37 -4.00 12.10 6.05
CA ILE A 37 -3.64 10.92 5.26
C ILE A 37 -3.56 9.71 6.18
N GLU A 38 -4.27 8.67 5.81
CA GLU A 38 -4.25 7.39 6.50
C GLU A 38 -3.18 6.48 5.90
N TYR A 39 -2.29 5.98 6.76
CA TYR A 39 -1.20 5.05 6.40
C TYR A 39 -1.41 3.70 7.06
N ILE A 40 -1.04 2.65 6.38
CA ILE A 40 -1.13 1.29 6.88
C ILE A 40 0.19 0.53 6.68
N ASP A 41 0.52 -0.33 7.64
CA ASP A 41 1.65 -1.25 7.54
C ASP A 41 1.24 -2.47 6.70
N LEU A 42 2.00 -2.74 5.65
CA LEU A 42 1.84 -3.92 4.79
C LEU A 42 2.81 -5.05 5.13
N GLY A 43 3.54 -4.94 6.24
CA GLY A 43 4.50 -5.94 6.68
C GLY A 43 5.75 -6.01 5.80
N LEU A 44 6.12 -4.92 5.16
CA LEU A 44 7.29 -4.87 4.27
C LEU A 44 8.60 -4.80 5.07
N PRO A 45 9.71 -5.35 4.54
CA PRO A 45 11.00 -5.38 5.24
C PRO A 45 11.52 -4.01 5.65
N SER A 46 11.28 -2.97 4.85
CA SER A 46 11.70 -1.60 5.16
C SER A 46 10.90 -0.95 6.30
N GLY A 47 9.76 -1.52 6.67
CA GLY A 47 8.83 -0.90 7.61
C GLY A 47 8.07 0.30 7.03
N THR A 48 8.15 0.54 5.73
CA THR A 48 7.42 1.62 5.06
C THR A 48 5.93 1.47 5.25
N LEU A 49 5.29 2.54 5.71
CA LEU A 49 3.84 2.65 5.75
C LEU A 49 3.35 3.28 4.45
N TRP A 50 2.31 2.72 3.88
CA TRP A 50 1.73 3.17 2.62
C TRP A 50 0.39 3.86 2.85
N ALA A 51 0.16 4.96 2.16
CA ALA A 51 -1.14 5.60 2.17
C ALA A 51 -2.22 4.63 1.66
N THR A 52 -3.38 4.66 2.28
CA THR A 52 -4.49 3.76 1.92
C THR A 52 -5.23 4.18 0.66
N LYS A 53 -4.98 5.41 0.19
CA LYS A 53 -5.59 5.98 -1.02
C LYS A 53 -4.70 7.04 -1.64
N PHE A 54 -4.96 7.37 -2.91
CA PHE A 54 -4.33 8.51 -3.55
C PHE A 54 -4.70 9.82 -2.85
N LEU A 55 -3.78 10.79 -2.89
CA LEU A 55 -3.94 12.08 -2.24
C LEU A 55 -5.16 12.85 -2.78
N ASN A 56 -5.38 12.79 -4.09
CA ASN A 56 -6.58 13.30 -4.73
C ASN A 56 -6.92 12.49 -5.99
N ASN A 57 -8.11 12.70 -6.55
CA ASN A 57 -8.58 11.97 -7.74
C ASN A 57 -8.10 12.57 -9.07
N GLU A 58 -7.57 13.79 -9.07
CA GLU A 58 -7.19 14.51 -10.29
C GLU A 58 -5.73 14.35 -10.67
N GLY A 59 -4.92 13.84 -9.74
CA GLY A 59 -3.47 13.78 -9.88
C GLY A 59 -2.81 15.17 -9.73
N MET A 60 -1.50 15.18 -9.80
CA MET A 60 -0.66 16.37 -9.66
C MET A 60 0.49 16.33 -10.66
N VAL A 61 0.95 17.50 -11.07
CA VAL A 61 2.25 17.63 -11.74
C VAL A 61 3.38 17.35 -10.74
N TYR A 62 4.54 16.92 -11.24
CA TYR A 62 5.64 16.50 -10.37
C TYR A 62 6.11 17.58 -9.39
N CYS A 63 6.17 18.84 -9.83
CA CYS A 63 6.59 19.94 -8.97
C CYS A 63 5.72 20.11 -7.73
N ASP A 64 4.42 19.86 -7.84
CA ASP A 64 3.50 19.90 -6.71
C ASP A 64 3.60 18.62 -5.88
N ALA A 65 3.74 17.48 -6.55
CA ALA A 65 3.84 16.17 -5.91
C ALA A 65 5.11 16.00 -5.06
N GLU A 66 6.23 16.58 -5.47
CA GLU A 66 7.50 16.47 -4.73
C GLU A 66 7.50 17.15 -3.36
N SER A 67 6.51 18.00 -3.06
CA SER A 67 6.30 18.54 -1.72
C SER A 67 5.79 17.50 -0.71
N TYR A 68 5.27 16.38 -1.20
CA TYR A 68 4.84 15.24 -0.39
C TYR A 68 5.92 14.17 -0.36
N LYS A 69 5.83 13.26 0.62
CA LYS A 69 6.77 12.15 0.70
C LYS A 69 6.39 11.05 -0.31
N LEU A 70 6.99 11.12 -1.47
CA LEU A 70 6.82 10.13 -2.54
C LEU A 70 7.61 8.84 -2.23
N PRO A 71 7.12 7.66 -2.64
CA PRO A 71 7.88 6.44 -2.51
C PRO A 71 9.11 6.44 -3.40
N THR A 72 10.20 5.89 -2.90
CA THR A 72 11.42 5.65 -3.71
C THR A 72 11.22 4.45 -4.62
N ALA A 73 12.12 4.29 -5.60
CA ALA A 73 12.13 3.11 -6.46
C ALA A 73 12.30 1.81 -5.67
N GLU A 74 13.11 1.83 -4.61
CA GLU A 74 13.33 0.69 -3.71
C GLU A 74 12.08 0.33 -2.92
N GLN A 75 11.37 1.32 -2.37
CA GLN A 75 10.11 1.11 -1.68
C GLN A 75 9.04 0.54 -2.63
N TYR A 76 8.97 1.07 -3.84
CA TYR A 76 8.08 0.53 -4.87
C TYR A 76 8.45 -0.90 -5.27
N ALA A 77 9.74 -1.23 -5.35
CA ALA A 77 10.20 -2.58 -5.62
C ALA A 77 9.73 -3.59 -4.57
N GLU A 78 9.67 -3.20 -3.30
CA GLU A 78 9.07 -4.03 -2.25
C GLU A 78 7.57 -4.22 -2.45
N LEU A 79 6.86 -3.14 -2.76
CA LEU A 79 5.41 -3.18 -3.00
C LEU A 79 5.07 -4.10 -4.18
N ARG A 80 5.89 -4.14 -5.21
CA ARG A 80 5.71 -5.02 -6.38
C ARG A 80 5.77 -6.50 -6.07
N LYS A 81 6.45 -6.88 -5.01
CA LYS A 81 6.57 -8.29 -4.59
C LYS A 81 5.31 -8.81 -3.89
N LEU A 82 4.40 -7.93 -3.53
CA LEU A 82 3.16 -8.29 -2.88
C LEU A 82 2.15 -8.87 -3.86
N LYS A 83 1.06 -9.39 -3.33
CA LYS A 83 -0.04 -9.92 -4.14
C LYS A 83 -0.92 -8.76 -4.61
N TRP A 84 -1.08 -8.67 -5.93
CA TRP A 84 -1.92 -7.68 -6.59
C TRP A 84 -3.07 -8.37 -7.30
N ARG A 85 -4.28 -7.87 -7.11
CA ARG A 85 -5.47 -8.41 -7.78
C ARG A 85 -6.43 -7.30 -8.15
N PHE A 86 -7.16 -7.48 -9.24
CA PHE A 86 -8.22 -6.57 -9.67
C PHE A 86 -9.56 -6.96 -9.09
N LEU A 87 -10.32 -5.97 -8.66
CA LEU A 87 -11.72 -6.10 -8.25
C LEU A 87 -12.59 -5.36 -9.26
N ASN A 88 -13.47 -6.10 -9.95
CA ASN A 88 -14.45 -5.56 -10.90
C ASN A 88 -13.87 -4.61 -11.97
N TYR A 89 -12.60 -4.79 -12.35
CA TYR A 89 -11.89 -3.96 -13.34
C TYR A 89 -11.74 -2.48 -12.98
N ASN A 90 -12.17 -2.06 -11.80
CA ASN A 90 -12.15 -0.66 -11.37
C ASN A 90 -11.22 -0.38 -10.21
N TYR A 91 -10.81 -1.42 -9.50
CA TYR A 91 -9.95 -1.31 -8.34
C TYR A 91 -8.83 -2.31 -8.38
N LEU A 92 -7.68 -1.89 -7.86
CA LEU A 92 -6.53 -2.74 -7.61
C LEU A 92 -6.38 -2.92 -6.11
N ILE A 93 -6.31 -4.16 -5.66
CA ILE A 93 -6.10 -4.51 -4.26
C ILE A 93 -4.68 -5.06 -4.13
N ILE A 94 -3.91 -4.47 -3.23
CA ILE A 94 -2.55 -4.90 -2.88
C ILE A 94 -2.60 -5.47 -1.47
N THR A 95 -2.25 -6.74 -1.32
CA THR A 95 -2.27 -7.45 -0.04
C THR A 95 -0.86 -7.56 0.52
N GLY A 96 -0.64 -7.02 1.71
CA GLY A 96 0.62 -7.06 2.43
C GLY A 96 0.95 -8.45 2.98
N LEU A 97 2.19 -8.61 3.44
CA LEU A 97 2.67 -9.86 4.05
C LEU A 97 1.94 -10.18 5.38
N ASN A 98 1.44 -9.15 6.05
CA ASN A 98 0.68 -9.26 7.29
C ASN A 98 -0.84 -9.39 7.08
N GLY A 99 -1.31 -9.47 5.83
CA GLY A 99 -2.71 -9.59 5.46
C GLY A 99 -3.46 -8.25 5.34
N ASN A 100 -2.85 -7.13 5.68
CA ASN A 100 -3.44 -5.81 5.44
C ASN A 100 -3.53 -5.51 3.95
N GLU A 101 -4.50 -4.72 3.55
CA GLU A 101 -4.74 -4.41 2.15
C GLU A 101 -4.90 -2.91 1.93
N ILE A 102 -4.44 -2.45 0.78
CA ILE A 102 -4.82 -1.15 0.23
C ILE A 102 -5.60 -1.36 -1.05
N THR A 103 -6.59 -0.50 -1.29
CA THR A 103 -7.43 -0.55 -2.48
C THR A 103 -7.32 0.77 -3.21
N LEU A 104 -6.83 0.72 -4.44
CA LEU A 104 -6.61 1.89 -5.27
C LEU A 104 -7.52 1.87 -6.49
N PRO A 105 -8.11 3.01 -6.89
CA PRO A 105 -8.82 3.11 -8.16
C PRO A 105 -7.86 2.81 -9.32
N CYS A 106 -8.24 1.90 -10.20
CA CYS A 106 -7.40 1.50 -11.32
C CYS A 106 -8.27 1.01 -12.47
N ILE A 107 -8.31 1.78 -13.55
CA ILE A 107 -8.99 1.39 -14.78
C ILE A 107 -7.91 1.04 -15.79
N CYS A 108 -7.68 -0.26 -16.01
CA CYS A 108 -6.69 -0.82 -16.93
C CYS A 108 -5.23 -0.60 -16.55
N SER A 109 -4.87 0.54 -16.00
CA SER A 109 -3.49 0.84 -15.60
C SER A 109 -3.44 1.70 -14.34
N LEU A 110 -2.36 1.57 -13.60
CA LEU A 110 -2.03 2.37 -12.43
C LEU A 110 -0.73 3.11 -12.69
N THR A 111 -0.72 4.40 -12.45
CA THR A 111 0.48 5.24 -12.61
C THR A 111 0.54 6.24 -11.46
N PHE A 112 1.68 6.33 -10.79
CA PHE A 112 1.91 7.34 -9.75
C PHE A 112 3.39 7.75 -9.70
N TRP A 113 3.63 8.94 -9.15
CA TRP A 113 4.98 9.48 -9.02
C TRP A 113 5.83 8.70 -8.03
N LEU A 114 7.10 8.51 -8.37
CA LEU A 114 8.15 8.06 -7.46
C LEU A 114 9.10 9.21 -7.15
N ALA A 115 9.75 9.14 -6.00
CA ALA A 115 10.78 10.10 -5.61
C ALA A 115 12.02 9.95 -6.50
N GLY A 116 12.54 11.06 -6.96
CA GLY A 116 13.78 11.11 -7.72
C GLY A 116 13.60 11.48 -9.19
N ARG A 117 14.63 12.12 -9.70
CA ARG A 117 14.77 12.45 -11.14
C ARG A 117 15.90 11.61 -11.72
N LYS A 118 15.88 11.38 -13.01
CA LYS A 118 17.04 10.79 -13.69
C LYS A 118 18.24 11.73 -13.56
N PRO A 119 19.43 11.20 -13.23
CA PRO A 119 20.62 12.04 -13.04
C PRO A 119 20.98 12.93 -14.23
N ASP A 120 20.66 12.48 -15.44
CA ASP A 120 21.09 13.10 -16.69
C ASP A 120 20.02 13.99 -17.36
N ASP A 121 18.81 14.05 -16.76
CA ASP A 121 17.70 14.76 -17.40
C ASP A 121 16.71 15.32 -16.35
N SER A 122 16.66 16.65 -16.27
CA SER A 122 15.77 17.35 -15.34
C SER A 122 14.27 17.19 -15.65
N PHE A 123 13.94 16.74 -16.85
CA PHE A 123 12.55 16.54 -17.30
C PHE A 123 12.06 15.11 -17.12
N ASN A 124 12.96 14.16 -16.89
CA ASN A 124 12.60 12.76 -16.67
C ASN A 124 12.50 12.45 -15.19
N VAL A 125 11.34 11.98 -14.76
CA VAL A 125 11.05 11.56 -13.40
C VAL A 125 10.67 10.10 -13.36
N LEU A 126 10.91 9.47 -12.22
CA LEU A 126 10.56 8.08 -12.02
C LEU A 126 9.04 7.94 -11.80
N VAL A 127 8.48 6.93 -12.40
CA VAL A 127 7.05 6.64 -12.35
C VAL A 127 6.84 5.16 -12.09
N ALA A 128 5.98 4.84 -11.13
CA ALA A 128 5.44 3.50 -10.98
C ALA A 128 4.36 3.28 -12.04
N TYR A 129 4.41 2.14 -12.68
CA TYR A 129 3.42 1.77 -13.68
C TYR A 129 3.01 0.31 -13.55
N TYR A 130 1.72 0.08 -13.60
CA TYR A 130 1.14 -1.25 -13.62
C TYR A 130 0.05 -1.34 -14.68
N GLU A 131 0.14 -2.38 -15.49
CA GLU A 131 -0.84 -2.66 -16.53
C GLU A 131 -1.38 -4.09 -16.38
N MET A 132 -2.69 -4.25 -16.57
CA MET A 132 -3.41 -5.50 -16.31
C MET A 132 -2.85 -6.71 -17.07
N LYS A 133 -2.32 -6.49 -18.27
CA LYS A 133 -1.80 -7.55 -19.15
C LYS A 133 -0.32 -7.83 -18.96
N ASP A 134 0.42 -6.88 -18.45
CA ASP A 134 1.85 -6.96 -18.28
C ASP A 134 2.24 -6.62 -16.87
N LYS A 135 3.23 -7.30 -16.39
CA LYS A 135 3.76 -7.15 -15.04
C LYS A 135 4.18 -5.72 -14.74
N LEU A 136 4.14 -5.39 -13.46
CA LEU A 136 4.65 -4.16 -12.88
C LEU A 136 5.93 -3.68 -13.55
N LYS A 137 5.90 -2.48 -14.10
CA LYS A 137 7.05 -1.85 -14.75
C LYS A 137 7.41 -0.57 -14.01
N GLU A 138 8.69 -0.31 -13.89
CA GLU A 138 9.22 1.00 -13.55
C GLU A 138 9.76 1.63 -14.81
N TYR A 139 9.45 2.88 -15.05
CA TYR A 139 10.13 3.60 -16.09
C TYR A 139 10.19 5.10 -15.81
N ALA A 140 11.21 5.68 -16.37
CA ALA A 140 11.32 7.10 -16.36
C ALA A 140 10.43 7.69 -17.47
N ARG A 141 9.64 8.67 -17.12
CA ARG A 141 8.89 9.45 -18.09
C ARG A 141 9.53 10.82 -18.29
N SER A 142 9.40 11.30 -19.48
CA SER A 142 10.03 12.53 -19.92
C SER A 142 9.22 13.80 -19.60
N TYR A 143 8.13 13.75 -18.87
CA TYR A 143 7.25 14.90 -18.77
C TYR A 143 6.87 15.25 -17.35
N VAL A 144 7.51 16.27 -16.79
CA VAL A 144 7.18 16.85 -15.48
C VAL A 144 5.80 17.54 -15.45
N GLY A 145 5.23 17.83 -16.61
CA GLY A 145 3.91 18.45 -16.73
C GLY A 145 2.72 17.49 -16.76
N ASP A 146 2.97 16.19 -16.83
CA ASP A 146 1.88 15.21 -16.72
C ASP A 146 1.27 15.24 -15.32
N LYS A 147 -0.05 15.10 -15.24
CA LYS A 147 -0.75 14.92 -13.96
C LYS A 147 -0.89 13.44 -13.67
N LEU A 148 -0.18 12.98 -12.66
CA LEU A 148 -0.23 11.59 -12.20
C LEU A 148 -0.72 11.52 -10.75
N SER A 149 -1.21 10.36 -10.38
CA SER A 149 -1.63 10.09 -9.00
C SER A 149 -0.45 10.21 -8.03
N VAL A 150 -0.76 10.59 -6.80
CA VAL A 150 0.20 10.70 -5.71
C VAL A 150 -0.18 9.69 -4.64
N LEU A 151 0.70 8.72 -4.41
CA LEU A 151 0.60 7.76 -3.33
C LEU A 151 1.77 8.01 -2.38
N THR A 152 1.47 8.51 -1.19
CA THR A 152 2.50 8.89 -0.22
C THR A 152 2.91 7.73 0.68
N VAL A 153 4.09 7.85 1.27
CA VAL A 153 4.65 6.89 2.24
C VAL A 153 5.12 7.59 3.51
N LYS A 154 5.31 6.78 4.58
CA LYS A 154 5.81 7.24 5.86
C LYS A 154 6.81 6.25 6.46
#